data_c6548eca21cf97eccb19143711891be8
#
_entry.id   c6548eca21cf97eccb19143711891be8
#
_cell.length_a   1.000
_cell.length_b   1.000
_cell.length_c   1.000
_cell.angle_alpha   90.00
_cell.angle_beta   90.00
_cell.angle_gamma   90.00
#
_symmetry.space_group_name_H-M   'P 1'
#
loop_
_entity.id
_entity.type
_entity.pdbx_description
1 polymer ?
#
loop_
_entity_poly.entity_id
_entity_poly.type
_entity_poly.pdbx_seq_one_letter_code
_entity_poly.pdbx_strand_id
1 'polypeptide(L)'
;IKIIDIDSLLIPFNISLDKNLDILNLKIDPLPNDNYKINIKSGSIIDFFGNSNEPLIINLKTKTFEDYGTLFLQVDNTSDLPYFIEIINFKGEKIRKELGNKIGGNYSFYNLIPDKYTIRVVIDENKNFEWDTGNYLKKIQPERVIYLKNELDLRANWELNESIEIK
;
A
#
# COMPACT_ATOMS: atom_id res chain seq x y z
N ILE A 1 -7.23 15.23 18.58
CA ILE A 1 -6.99 13.78 18.47
C ILE A 1 -5.66 13.46 19.15
N LYS A 2 -5.58 12.35 19.87
CA LYS A 2 -4.38 11.84 20.53
C LYS A 2 -4.32 10.33 20.33
N ILE A 3 -3.16 9.81 19.94
CA ILE A 3 -2.92 8.37 19.79
C ILE A 3 -1.81 7.98 20.76
N ILE A 4 -2.04 6.91 21.51
CA ILE A 4 -1.06 6.33 22.43
C ILE A 4 -0.98 4.83 22.20
N ASP A 5 0.20 4.27 22.42
CA ASP A 5 0.45 2.83 22.47
C ASP A 5 0.14 2.24 23.87
N ILE A 6 0.49 0.96 24.06
CA ILE A 6 0.31 0.24 25.32
C ILE A 6 1.11 0.87 26.47
N ASP A 7 2.26 1.46 26.22
CA ASP A 7 3.14 2.11 27.19
C ASP A 7 2.76 3.58 27.42
N SER A 8 1.62 4.01 26.87
CA SER A 8 1.12 5.39 26.94
C SER A 8 2.02 6.42 26.24
N LEU A 9 2.91 5.99 25.35
CA LEU A 9 3.70 6.86 24.52
C LEU A 9 2.84 7.47 23.40
N LEU A 10 3.14 8.73 23.08
CA LEU A 10 2.44 9.42 21.98
C LEU A 10 2.95 8.93 20.64
N ILE A 11 2.01 8.50 19.81
CA ILE A 11 2.27 8.04 18.44
C ILE A 11 2.01 9.20 17.47
N PRO A 12 2.98 9.55 16.62
CA PRO A 12 2.79 10.53 15.57
C PRO A 12 1.78 10.01 14.53
N PHE A 13 0.98 10.90 13.98
CA PHE A 13 0.00 10.57 12.97
C PHE A 13 -0.19 11.72 11.97
N ASN A 14 -0.66 11.39 10.79
CA ASN A 14 -1.08 12.35 9.77
C ASN A 14 -2.59 12.30 9.60
N ILE A 15 -3.20 13.46 9.37
CA ILE A 15 -4.62 13.58 9.06
C ILE A 15 -4.76 14.15 7.66
N SER A 16 -5.67 13.55 6.90
CA SER A 16 -6.08 14.08 5.59
C SER A 16 -7.57 13.85 5.39
N LEU A 17 -8.21 14.72 4.64
CA LEU A 17 -9.56 14.51 4.13
C LEU A 17 -9.48 13.87 2.75
N ASP A 18 -10.47 13.07 2.40
CA ASP A 18 -10.62 12.56 1.05
C ASP A 18 -11.03 13.67 0.08
N LYS A 19 -11.17 13.33 -1.22
CA LYS A 19 -11.54 14.32 -2.26
C LYS A 19 -12.93 14.90 -2.09
N ASN A 20 -13.84 14.15 -1.47
CA ASN A 20 -15.23 14.59 -1.25
C ASN A 20 -15.42 15.34 0.08
N LEU A 21 -14.37 15.36 0.93
CA LEU A 21 -14.38 15.99 2.25
C LEU A 21 -15.35 15.35 3.25
N ASP A 22 -15.72 14.08 3.05
CA ASP A 22 -16.64 13.32 3.91
C ASP A 22 -15.92 12.22 4.73
N ILE A 23 -14.67 11.86 4.35
CA ILE A 23 -13.87 10.87 5.04
C ILE A 23 -12.62 11.50 5.64
N LEU A 24 -12.49 11.42 6.97
CA LEU A 24 -11.28 11.80 7.67
C LEU A 24 -10.34 10.59 7.75
N ASN A 25 -9.26 10.62 6.98
CA ASN A 25 -8.21 9.60 7.01
C ASN A 25 -7.20 9.92 8.11
N LEU A 26 -6.97 8.95 8.99
CA LEU A 26 -5.95 9.03 10.02
C LEU A 26 -4.90 7.95 9.73
N LYS A 27 -3.68 8.38 9.39
CA LYS A 27 -2.57 7.50 9.06
C LYS A 27 -1.55 7.48 10.19
N ILE A 28 -1.29 6.28 10.71
CA ILE A 28 -0.23 5.97 11.66
C ILE A 28 0.72 4.95 11.03
N ASP A 29 1.89 4.79 11.63
CA ASP A 29 2.84 3.73 11.31
C ASP A 29 2.93 2.77 12.50
N PRO A 30 2.06 1.76 12.58
CA PRO A 30 1.92 0.93 13.74
C PRO A 30 2.99 -0.17 13.79
N LEU A 31 3.50 -0.48 14.98
CA LEU A 31 4.34 -1.65 15.20
C LEU A 31 3.48 -2.92 15.25
N PRO A 32 4.00 -4.06 14.78
CA PRO A 32 3.35 -5.36 14.98
C PRO A 32 3.24 -5.75 16.47
N ASN A 33 2.21 -6.52 16.81
CA ASN A 33 1.91 -7.01 18.16
C ASN A 33 1.76 -5.91 19.22
N ASP A 34 1.17 -4.79 18.83
CA ASP A 34 0.98 -3.64 19.71
C ASP A 34 -0.50 -3.27 19.84
N ASN A 35 -0.83 -2.46 20.84
CA ASN A 35 -2.17 -1.96 21.07
C ASN A 35 -2.13 -0.44 21.06
N TYR A 36 -3.06 0.16 20.34
CA TYR A 36 -3.18 1.60 20.21
C TYR A 36 -4.54 2.07 20.71
N LYS A 37 -4.54 3.20 21.38
CA LYS A 37 -5.74 3.91 21.80
C LYS A 37 -5.83 5.27 21.14
N ILE A 38 -6.82 5.46 20.30
CA ILE A 38 -7.12 6.72 19.65
C ILE A 38 -8.18 7.44 20.49
N ASN A 39 -7.83 8.59 21.01
CA ASN A 39 -8.73 9.45 21.77
C ASN A 39 -9.07 10.69 20.93
N ILE A 40 -10.34 10.86 20.61
CA ILE A 40 -10.89 12.03 19.93
C ILE A 40 -11.76 12.76 20.96
N LYS A 41 -11.33 13.93 21.40
CA LYS A 41 -12.11 14.73 22.34
C LYS A 41 -13.34 15.30 21.67
N SER A 42 -14.37 15.61 22.46
CA SER A 42 -15.51 16.42 21.99
C SER A 42 -15.03 17.73 21.37
N GLY A 43 -15.63 18.16 20.28
CA GLY A 43 -15.26 19.37 19.58
C GLY A 43 -13.96 19.33 18.78
N SER A 44 -13.32 18.16 18.65
CA SER A 44 -12.08 18.01 17.86
C SER A 44 -12.33 17.98 16.35
N ILE A 45 -13.53 17.60 15.93
CA ILE A 45 -13.98 17.52 14.55
C ILE A 45 -15.26 18.34 14.47
N ILE A 46 -15.34 19.27 13.52
CA ILE A 46 -16.51 20.11 13.28
C ILE A 46 -16.93 19.89 11.83
N ASP A 47 -18.20 19.57 11.63
CA ASP A 47 -18.76 19.39 10.30
C ASP A 47 -19.05 20.74 9.60
N PHE A 48 -19.47 20.66 8.33
CA PHE A 48 -19.80 21.87 7.54
C PHE A 48 -20.96 22.69 8.14
N PHE A 49 -21.83 22.06 8.94
CA PHE A 49 -22.98 22.71 9.56
C PHE A 49 -22.67 23.29 10.96
N GLY A 50 -21.43 23.14 11.43
CA GLY A 50 -21.00 23.60 12.75
C GLY A 50 -21.25 22.62 13.89
N ASN A 51 -21.71 21.39 13.61
CA ASN A 51 -21.86 20.38 14.64
C ASN A 51 -20.50 19.80 15.02
N SER A 52 -20.28 19.53 16.28
CA SER A 52 -19.05 18.94 16.77
C SER A 52 -19.26 17.47 17.17
N ASN A 53 -18.18 16.68 17.08
CA ASN A 53 -18.19 15.28 17.51
C ASN A 53 -18.33 15.16 19.03
N GLU A 54 -19.02 14.12 19.47
CA GLU A 54 -18.93 13.59 20.83
C GLU A 54 -17.55 12.94 21.06
N PRO A 55 -17.12 12.75 22.34
CA PRO A 55 -15.88 12.10 22.63
C PRO A 55 -15.89 10.65 22.13
N LEU A 56 -14.81 10.26 21.43
CA LEU A 56 -14.70 8.92 20.85
C LEU A 56 -13.38 8.28 21.25
N ILE A 57 -13.43 7.02 21.69
CA ILE A 57 -12.27 6.19 21.98
C ILE A 57 -12.30 4.97 21.08
N ILE A 58 -11.22 4.77 20.31
CA ILE A 58 -11.06 3.59 19.45
C ILE A 58 -9.83 2.83 19.95
N ASN A 59 -10.01 1.54 20.22
CA ASN A 59 -8.91 0.64 20.56
C ASN A 59 -8.57 -0.19 19.33
N LEU A 60 -7.30 -0.19 18.93
CA LEU A 60 -6.77 -0.97 17.84
C LEU A 60 -5.72 -1.95 18.37
N LYS A 61 -5.69 -3.15 17.81
CA LYS A 61 -4.64 -4.12 18.06
C LYS A 61 -4.03 -4.52 16.73
N THR A 62 -2.72 -4.47 16.64
CA THR A 62 -1.99 -4.97 15.48
C THR A 62 -1.71 -6.47 15.62
N LYS A 63 -1.55 -7.13 14.49
CA LYS A 63 -1.17 -8.53 14.44
C LYS A 63 0.32 -8.72 14.77
N THR A 64 0.73 -9.93 15.08
CA THR A 64 2.14 -10.31 15.25
C THR A 64 2.83 -10.39 13.89
N PHE A 65 4.17 -10.43 13.87
CA PHE A 65 4.92 -10.65 12.62
C PHE A 65 4.57 -12.00 11.97
N GLU A 66 4.29 -13.02 12.79
CA GLU A 66 3.92 -14.36 12.34
C GLU A 66 2.54 -14.41 11.64
N ASP A 67 1.70 -13.41 11.84
CA ASP A 67 0.40 -13.28 11.15
C ASP A 67 0.54 -12.75 9.72
N TYR A 68 1.73 -12.32 9.32
CA TYR A 68 2.01 -11.77 7.99
C TYR A 68 2.93 -12.69 7.20
N GLY A 69 2.91 -12.54 5.89
CA GLY A 69 3.87 -13.14 4.98
C GLY A 69 4.82 -12.10 4.40
N THR A 70 5.90 -12.58 3.80
CA THR A 70 6.90 -11.79 3.11
C THR A 70 7.04 -12.24 1.67
N LEU A 71 7.17 -11.31 0.74
CA LEU A 71 7.47 -11.59 -0.64
C LEU A 71 8.81 -10.96 -1.02
N PHE A 72 9.72 -11.75 -1.52
CA PHE A 72 10.96 -11.33 -2.18
C PHE A 72 10.77 -11.46 -3.68
N LEU A 73 10.96 -10.37 -4.40
CA LEU A 73 10.81 -10.32 -5.84
C LEU A 73 12.11 -9.86 -6.48
N GLN A 74 12.69 -10.70 -7.31
CA GLN A 74 13.77 -10.33 -8.20
C GLN A 74 13.20 -9.81 -9.52
N VAL A 75 13.63 -8.64 -9.95
CA VAL A 75 13.28 -8.09 -11.27
C VAL A 75 14.54 -7.97 -12.10
N ASP A 76 14.56 -8.65 -13.23
CA ASP A 76 15.64 -8.55 -14.21
C ASP A 76 15.18 -7.64 -15.36
N ASN A 77 15.72 -6.43 -15.43
CA ASN A 77 15.36 -5.46 -16.46
C ASN A 77 16.48 -5.33 -17.50
N THR A 78 16.26 -5.89 -18.67
CA THR A 78 17.19 -5.80 -19.81
C THR A 78 16.82 -4.69 -20.80
N SER A 79 15.67 -4.04 -20.60
CA SER A 79 15.14 -3.01 -21.52
C SER A 79 15.62 -1.58 -21.22
N ASP A 80 16.28 -1.36 -20.06
CA ASP A 80 16.65 -0.02 -19.55
C ASP A 80 15.48 0.97 -19.38
N LEU A 81 14.25 0.50 -19.55
CA LEU A 81 13.06 1.34 -19.40
C LEU A 81 12.70 1.52 -17.92
N PRO A 82 12.20 2.69 -17.53
CA PRO A 82 11.70 2.90 -16.20
C PRO A 82 10.45 2.04 -15.98
N TYR A 83 10.27 1.57 -14.76
CA TYR A 83 9.12 0.75 -14.38
C TYR A 83 8.75 0.93 -12.92
N PHE A 84 7.58 0.48 -12.57
CA PHE A 84 7.17 0.28 -11.18
C PHE A 84 6.47 -1.07 -11.00
N ILE A 85 6.48 -1.54 -9.78
CA ILE A 85 5.90 -2.81 -9.36
C ILE A 85 4.60 -2.52 -8.61
N GLU A 86 3.55 -3.27 -8.90
CA GLU A 86 2.31 -3.25 -8.13
C GLU A 86 1.98 -4.66 -7.63
N ILE A 87 1.62 -4.75 -6.35
CA ILE A 87 1.05 -5.94 -5.74
C ILE A 87 -0.45 -5.71 -5.57
N ILE A 88 -1.24 -6.59 -6.14
CA ILE A 88 -2.70 -6.48 -6.20
C ILE A 88 -3.28 -7.70 -5.48
N ASN A 89 -4.21 -7.49 -4.55
CA ASN A 89 -4.90 -8.57 -3.86
C ASN A 89 -5.99 -9.21 -4.74
N PHE A 90 -6.61 -10.28 -4.27
CA PHE A 90 -7.66 -10.99 -5.02
C PHE A 90 -8.91 -10.14 -5.29
N LYS A 91 -9.12 -9.05 -4.54
CA LYS A 91 -10.21 -8.08 -4.79
C LYS A 91 -9.88 -7.04 -5.86
N GLY A 92 -8.66 -7.06 -6.39
CA GLY A 92 -8.18 -6.08 -7.36
C GLY A 92 -7.67 -4.77 -6.72
N GLU A 93 -7.50 -4.74 -5.41
CA GLU A 93 -6.97 -3.58 -4.70
C GLU A 93 -5.45 -3.56 -4.75
N LYS A 94 -4.86 -2.41 -5.05
CA LYS A 94 -3.41 -2.21 -5.05
C LYS A 94 -2.91 -2.09 -3.60
N ILE A 95 -2.19 -3.09 -3.14
CA ILE A 95 -1.70 -3.16 -1.75
C ILE A 95 -0.34 -2.50 -1.59
N ARG A 96 0.54 -2.63 -2.59
CA ARG A 96 1.88 -2.04 -2.61
C ARG A 96 2.20 -1.52 -4.00
N LYS A 97 3.01 -0.47 -4.03
CA LYS A 97 3.53 0.12 -5.25
C LYS A 97 4.96 0.59 -4.99
N GLU A 98 5.90 0.13 -5.80
CA GLU A 98 7.33 0.38 -5.62
C GLU A 98 7.97 0.79 -6.92
N LEU A 99 8.82 1.84 -6.90
CA LEU A 99 9.60 2.27 -8.06
C LEU A 99 10.72 1.28 -8.36
N GLY A 100 10.88 0.94 -9.62
CA GLY A 100 11.94 0.06 -10.09
C GLY A 100 13.26 0.79 -10.37
N ASN A 101 14.36 0.08 -10.18
CA ASN A 101 15.68 0.51 -10.65
C ASN A 101 15.86 0.21 -12.13
N LYS A 102 16.56 1.08 -12.88
CA LYS A 102 16.78 0.93 -14.32
C LYS A 102 17.33 -0.44 -14.76
N ILE A 103 18.20 -1.03 -13.95
CA ILE A 103 18.86 -2.32 -14.25
C ILE A 103 18.17 -3.53 -13.61
N GLY A 104 17.00 -3.33 -13.00
CA GLY A 104 16.37 -4.34 -12.17
C GLY A 104 16.81 -4.26 -10.72
N GLY A 105 16.46 -5.26 -9.91
CA GLY A 105 16.81 -5.29 -8.49
C GLY A 105 16.03 -6.32 -7.69
N ASN A 106 16.39 -6.43 -6.41
CA ASN A 106 15.68 -7.24 -5.44
C ASN A 106 14.78 -6.34 -4.59
N TYR A 107 13.52 -6.71 -4.51
CA TYR A 107 12.48 -5.99 -3.77
C TYR A 107 11.95 -6.88 -2.66
N SER A 108 11.78 -6.31 -1.47
CA SER A 108 11.27 -7.03 -0.30
C SER A 108 9.98 -6.38 0.20
N PHE A 109 8.91 -7.13 0.19
CA PHE A 109 7.60 -6.68 0.64
C PHE A 109 7.22 -7.41 1.93
N TYR A 110 7.45 -6.75 3.05
CA TYR A 110 7.17 -7.28 4.38
C TYR A 110 5.74 -6.98 4.82
N ASN A 111 5.29 -7.72 5.82
CA ASN A 111 4.00 -7.52 6.49
C ASN A 111 2.80 -7.53 5.53
N LEU A 112 2.83 -8.41 4.55
CA LEU A 112 1.69 -8.67 3.68
C LEU A 112 0.69 -9.56 4.42
N ILE A 113 -0.58 -9.19 4.39
CA ILE A 113 -1.65 -10.01 4.95
C ILE A 113 -1.77 -11.30 4.14
N PRO A 114 -1.97 -12.48 4.77
CA PRO A 114 -2.24 -13.71 4.04
C PRO A 114 -3.39 -13.55 3.05
N ASP A 115 -3.10 -13.70 1.77
CA ASP A 115 -4.06 -13.55 0.68
C ASP A 115 -3.46 -14.07 -0.63
N LYS A 116 -4.26 -14.08 -1.67
CA LYS A 116 -3.82 -14.31 -3.04
C LYS A 116 -3.44 -12.98 -3.69
N TYR A 117 -2.25 -12.96 -4.28
CA TYR A 117 -1.69 -11.77 -4.88
C TYR A 117 -1.36 -11.97 -6.35
N THR A 118 -1.62 -10.94 -7.13
CA THR A 118 -1.11 -10.78 -8.48
C THR A 118 -0.04 -9.70 -8.47
N ILE A 119 1.12 -10.00 -9.05
CA ILE A 119 2.19 -9.02 -9.24
C ILE A 119 2.18 -8.59 -10.70
N ARG A 120 2.24 -7.29 -10.90
CA ARG A 120 2.47 -6.71 -12.22
C ARG A 120 3.58 -5.67 -12.18
N VAL A 121 4.31 -5.62 -13.27
CA VAL A 121 5.29 -4.57 -13.55
C VAL A 121 4.76 -3.72 -14.68
N VAL A 122 4.68 -2.43 -14.46
CA VAL A 122 4.24 -1.44 -15.46
C VAL A 122 5.48 -0.71 -15.98
N ILE A 123 5.64 -0.66 -17.29
CA ILE A 123 6.69 0.13 -17.94
C ILE A 123 6.20 1.57 -18.01
N ASP A 124 6.82 2.42 -17.21
CA ASP A 124 6.43 3.82 -16.97
C ASP A 124 7.33 4.76 -17.79
N GLU A 125 7.08 4.85 -19.09
CA GLU A 125 7.93 5.59 -20.01
C GLU A 125 7.96 7.10 -19.72
N ASN A 126 6.85 7.65 -19.23
CA ASN A 126 6.71 9.07 -18.92
C ASN A 126 7.09 9.44 -17.48
N LYS A 127 7.34 8.43 -16.61
CA LYS A 127 7.77 8.55 -15.21
C LYS A 127 6.77 9.29 -14.32
N ASN A 128 5.48 9.10 -14.59
CA ASN A 128 4.41 9.68 -13.77
C ASN A 128 4.00 8.78 -12.61
N PHE A 129 4.54 7.56 -12.54
CA PHE A 129 4.23 6.55 -11.53
C PHE A 129 2.76 6.09 -11.55
N GLU A 130 2.11 6.21 -12.70
CA GLU A 130 0.75 5.73 -12.93
C GLU A 130 0.70 4.97 -14.27
N TRP A 131 -0.19 4.00 -14.38
CA TRP A 131 -0.39 3.29 -15.64
C TRP A 131 -1.28 4.11 -16.58
N ASP A 132 -0.79 4.40 -17.76
CA ASP A 132 -1.48 5.16 -18.79
C ASP A 132 -2.23 4.26 -19.77
N THR A 133 -3.51 4.53 -19.96
CA THR A 133 -4.41 3.74 -20.80
C THR A 133 -4.21 3.92 -22.30
N GLY A 134 -3.33 4.80 -22.72
CA GLY A 134 -3.17 5.20 -24.11
C GLY A 134 -4.31 6.11 -24.61
N ASN A 135 -4.21 6.51 -25.89
CA ASN A 135 -5.20 7.40 -26.50
C ASN A 135 -5.39 7.05 -27.98
N TYR A 136 -6.57 6.52 -28.31
CA TYR A 136 -6.90 6.11 -29.66
C TYR A 136 -6.80 7.24 -30.70
N LEU A 137 -7.32 8.42 -30.37
CA LEU A 137 -7.33 9.57 -31.28
C LEU A 137 -5.92 10.10 -31.56
N LYS A 138 -5.04 10.02 -30.57
CA LYS A 138 -3.63 10.42 -30.68
C LYS A 138 -2.72 9.27 -31.14
N LYS A 139 -3.28 8.08 -31.39
CA LYS A 139 -2.53 6.85 -31.73
C LYS A 139 -1.44 6.49 -30.71
N ILE A 140 -1.66 6.80 -29.44
CA ILE A 140 -0.79 6.46 -28.33
C ILE A 140 -1.23 5.11 -27.79
N GLN A 141 -0.32 4.14 -27.72
CA GLN A 141 -0.57 2.84 -27.11
C GLN A 141 -0.60 2.96 -25.57
N PRO A 142 -1.33 2.08 -24.85
CA PRO A 142 -1.25 2.00 -23.42
C PRO A 142 0.16 1.55 -23.00
N GLU A 143 0.58 1.95 -21.83
CA GLU A 143 1.81 1.46 -21.25
C GLU A 143 1.80 -0.06 -21.07
N ARG A 144 2.95 -0.67 -21.35
CA ARG A 144 3.11 -2.11 -21.31
C ARG A 144 3.08 -2.63 -19.88
N VAL A 145 2.30 -3.67 -19.65
CA VAL A 145 2.19 -4.34 -18.36
C VAL A 145 2.65 -5.79 -18.49
N ILE A 146 3.51 -6.21 -17.58
CA ILE A 146 4.02 -7.58 -17.49
C ILE A 146 3.52 -8.16 -16.17
N TYR A 147 2.82 -9.28 -16.24
CA TYR A 147 2.31 -9.98 -15.07
C TYR A 147 3.23 -11.13 -14.68
N LEU A 148 3.39 -11.36 -13.38
CA LEU A 148 3.92 -12.61 -12.91
C LEU A 148 2.99 -13.75 -13.39
N LYS A 149 3.59 -14.85 -13.84
CA LYS A 149 2.87 -15.90 -14.56
C LYS A 149 1.79 -16.59 -13.72
N ASN A 150 2.02 -16.70 -12.42
CA ASN A 150 1.12 -17.37 -11.49
C ASN A 150 0.62 -16.40 -10.43
N GLU A 151 -0.62 -16.61 -9.98
CA GLU A 151 -1.14 -15.99 -8.77
C GLU A 151 -0.39 -16.55 -7.55
N LEU A 152 -0.04 -15.72 -6.60
CA LEU A 152 0.69 -16.08 -5.40
C LEU A 152 -0.29 -16.33 -4.24
N ASP A 153 -0.27 -17.51 -3.65
CA ASP A 153 -0.99 -17.83 -2.41
C ASP A 153 -0.04 -17.60 -1.22
N LEU A 154 -0.05 -16.38 -0.67
CA LEU A 154 0.81 -16.02 0.46
C LEU A 154 0.11 -16.35 1.78
N ARG A 155 0.75 -17.16 2.60
CA ARG A 155 0.26 -17.55 3.91
C ARG A 155 1.00 -16.84 5.04
N ALA A 156 0.40 -16.87 6.23
CA ALA A 156 1.03 -16.37 7.45
C ALA A 156 2.36 -17.08 7.71
N ASN A 157 3.35 -16.33 8.15
CA ASN A 157 4.71 -16.80 8.45
C ASN A 157 5.43 -17.47 7.25
N TRP A 158 5.02 -17.13 6.01
CA TRP A 158 5.66 -17.65 4.80
C TRP A 158 6.50 -16.59 4.12
N GLU A 159 7.58 -17.06 3.49
CA GLU A 159 8.43 -16.28 2.60
C GLU A 159 8.29 -16.84 1.19
N LEU A 160 7.85 -16.03 0.26
CA LEU A 160 7.82 -16.38 -1.16
C LEU A 160 8.96 -15.69 -1.89
N ASN A 161 9.59 -16.42 -2.79
CA ASN A 161 10.67 -15.92 -3.65
C ASN A 161 10.23 -16.07 -5.10
N GLU A 162 10.12 -14.95 -5.79
CA GLU A 162 9.65 -14.88 -7.17
C GLU A 162 10.59 -14.05 -8.04
N SER A 163 10.54 -14.28 -9.34
CA SER A 163 11.32 -13.51 -10.31
C SER A 163 10.49 -13.14 -11.52
N ILE A 164 10.75 -11.95 -12.07
CA ILE A 164 10.10 -11.43 -13.27
C ILE A 164 11.14 -10.77 -14.18
N GLU A 165 11.05 -11.03 -15.47
CA GLU A 165 11.97 -10.50 -16.47
C GLU A 165 11.27 -9.45 -17.34
N ILE A 166 11.92 -8.30 -17.52
CA ILE A 166 11.51 -7.21 -18.42
C ILE A 166 12.40 -7.23 -19.66
N LYS A 167 11.81 -7.53 -20.81
CA LYS A 167 12.48 -7.58 -22.12
C LYS A 167 12.06 -6.43 -22.98
#